data_e8f27bd5a6e34ac1a1cc7b772e11a61c
#
_entry.id   e8f27bd5a6e34ac1a1cc7b772e11a61c
#
_cell.length_a   1.000
_cell.length_b   1.000
_cell.length_c   1.000
_cell.angle_alpha   90.00
_cell.angle_beta   90.00
_cell.angle_gamma   90.00
#
_symmetry.space_group_name_H-M   'P 1'
#
loop_
_entity.id
_entity.type
_entity.pdbx_description
1 polymer ?
#
loop_
_entity_poly.entity_id
_entity_poly.type
_entity_poly.pdbx_seq_one_letter_code
_entity_poly.pdbx_strand_id
1 'polypeptide(L)'
;DLPARRAVPLGLAMLSISNPQITINDVLSKLSHDVDADVATSAIVGLGLIAAGTNNSKVAGQLRSLATYYAKEPALLFAVRLAQGMVHAGKGLVTLSAYHPDRSLQHPVAMAALIATLHVALDFKTIVLGKHHFLLFLLCAAMRPRMLITVDAEGRRTHTRAAGNAAARRHRGLGDGVGDGLGDGGGKAALGGGARAT
;
A
#
# COMPACT_ATOMS: atom_id res chain seq x y z
N ASP A 1 -13.41 -26.38 7.18
CA ASP A 1 -12.24 -26.94 6.50
C ASP A 1 -11.00 -26.15 6.90
N LEU A 2 -10.02 -26.81 7.56
CA LEU A 2 -8.85 -26.16 8.15
C LEU A 2 -7.94 -25.50 7.10
N PRO A 3 -7.61 -26.12 5.96
CA PRO A 3 -6.79 -25.49 4.94
C PRO A 3 -7.41 -24.20 4.36
N ALA A 4 -8.72 -24.19 4.14
CA ALA A 4 -9.42 -23.01 3.69
C ALA A 4 -9.33 -21.89 4.73
N ARG A 5 -9.49 -22.19 6.02
CA ARG A 5 -9.39 -21.23 7.11
C ARG A 5 -8.02 -20.56 7.19
N ARG A 6 -6.93 -21.30 6.90
CA ARG A 6 -5.57 -20.74 6.85
C ARG A 6 -5.35 -19.81 5.65
N ALA A 7 -6.03 -20.06 4.52
CA ALA A 7 -5.90 -19.27 3.30
C ALA A 7 -6.73 -17.96 3.34
N VAL A 8 -7.82 -17.90 4.10
CA VAL A 8 -8.72 -16.75 4.16
C VAL A 8 -8.00 -15.43 4.52
N PRO A 9 -7.17 -15.35 5.57
CA PRO A 9 -6.48 -14.11 5.90
C PRO A 9 -5.59 -13.60 4.76
N LEU A 10 -4.89 -14.49 4.08
CA LEU A 10 -4.01 -14.15 2.96
C LEU A 10 -4.79 -13.72 1.73
N GLY A 11 -5.93 -14.37 1.45
CA GLY A 11 -6.85 -13.96 0.37
C GLY A 11 -7.39 -12.55 0.59
N LEU A 12 -7.84 -12.24 1.82
CA LEU A 12 -8.27 -10.89 2.19
C LEU A 12 -7.15 -9.85 2.04
N ALA A 13 -5.93 -10.21 2.45
CA ALA A 13 -4.77 -9.36 2.30
C ALA A 13 -4.43 -9.09 0.83
N MET A 14 -4.56 -10.10 -0.05
CA MET A 14 -4.31 -9.95 -1.49
C MET A 14 -5.26 -8.95 -2.13
N LEU A 15 -6.53 -8.95 -1.75
CA LEU A 15 -7.52 -8.00 -2.26
C LEU A 15 -7.28 -6.56 -1.82
N SER A 16 -6.52 -6.35 -0.74
CA SER A 16 -6.31 -5.04 -0.11
C SER A 16 -4.84 -4.70 0.12
N ILE A 17 -3.94 -5.20 -0.72
CA ILE A 17 -2.50 -4.96 -0.60
C ILE A 17 -2.19 -3.46 -0.56
N SER A 18 -1.38 -3.04 0.41
CA SER A 18 -0.98 -1.64 0.65
C SER A 18 -2.15 -0.66 0.77
N ASN A 19 -3.34 -1.17 1.11
CA ASN A 19 -4.57 -0.40 1.31
C ASN A 19 -5.29 -0.86 2.58
N PRO A 20 -4.88 -0.40 3.76
CA PRO A 20 -5.42 -0.84 5.05
C PRO A 20 -6.85 -0.33 5.26
N GLN A 21 -7.85 -1.08 4.77
CA GLN A 21 -9.26 -0.84 5.03
C GLN A 21 -9.62 -1.25 6.46
N ILE A 22 -10.46 -0.45 7.12
CA ILE A 22 -10.81 -0.64 8.54
C ILE A 22 -11.45 -2.02 8.76
N THR A 23 -12.41 -2.40 7.90
CA THR A 23 -13.14 -3.66 7.99
C THR A 23 -12.21 -4.88 7.88
N ILE A 24 -11.30 -4.87 6.91
CA ILE A 24 -10.34 -5.96 6.70
C ILE A 24 -9.32 -6.01 7.83
N ASN A 25 -8.82 -4.85 8.26
CA ASN A 25 -7.91 -4.78 9.39
C ASN A 25 -8.52 -5.37 10.67
N ASP A 26 -9.80 -5.08 10.95
CA ASP A 26 -10.49 -5.57 12.14
C ASP A 26 -10.74 -7.10 12.07
N VAL A 27 -11.02 -7.64 10.87
CA VAL A 27 -11.12 -9.10 10.67
C VAL A 27 -9.76 -9.77 10.88
N LEU A 28 -8.69 -9.27 10.26
CA LEU A 28 -7.36 -9.82 10.40
C LEU A 28 -6.84 -9.69 11.84
N SER A 29 -7.17 -8.61 12.54
CA SER A 29 -6.83 -8.43 13.95
C SER A 29 -7.50 -9.49 14.84
N LYS A 30 -8.74 -9.87 14.56
CA LYS A 30 -9.41 -10.97 15.28
C LYS A 30 -8.75 -12.31 14.98
N LEU A 31 -8.47 -12.60 13.70
CA LEU A 31 -7.83 -13.84 13.26
C LEU A 31 -6.38 -13.97 13.74
N SER A 32 -5.71 -12.86 14.05
CA SER A 32 -4.34 -12.91 14.60
C SER A 32 -4.25 -13.46 16.02
N HIS A 33 -5.37 -13.67 16.69
CA HIS A 33 -5.49 -14.31 18.00
C HIS A 33 -6.18 -15.70 17.93
N ASP A 34 -6.20 -16.30 16.73
CA ASP A 34 -6.81 -17.61 16.52
C ASP A 34 -6.05 -18.71 17.32
N VAL A 35 -6.78 -19.76 17.72
CA VAL A 35 -6.22 -20.93 18.40
C VAL A 35 -5.24 -21.70 17.50
N ASP A 36 -5.51 -21.72 16.18
CA ASP A 36 -4.57 -22.32 15.22
C ASP A 36 -3.43 -21.33 14.91
N ALA A 37 -2.22 -21.72 15.28
CA ALA A 37 -1.01 -20.93 15.07
C ALA A 37 -0.75 -20.59 13.58
N ASP A 38 -1.16 -21.46 12.65
CA ASP A 38 -0.98 -21.22 11.22
C ASP A 38 -1.98 -20.17 10.72
N VAL A 39 -3.22 -20.17 11.22
CA VAL A 39 -4.20 -19.11 10.95
C VAL A 39 -3.74 -17.78 11.51
N ALA A 40 -3.25 -17.78 12.77
CA ALA A 40 -2.70 -16.57 13.40
C ALA A 40 -1.50 -16.01 12.62
N THR A 41 -0.57 -16.89 12.18
CA THR A 41 0.58 -16.50 11.36
C THR A 41 0.13 -15.89 10.03
N SER A 42 -0.81 -16.53 9.33
CA SER A 42 -1.38 -16.03 8.07
C SER A 42 -2.05 -14.67 8.24
N ALA A 43 -2.77 -14.47 9.36
CA ALA A 43 -3.40 -13.19 9.67
C ALA A 43 -2.39 -12.08 9.99
N ILE A 44 -1.31 -12.40 10.72
CA ILE A 44 -0.22 -11.47 11.03
C ILE A 44 0.51 -11.03 9.76
N VAL A 45 0.85 -11.98 8.89
CA VAL A 45 1.45 -11.68 7.58
C VAL A 45 0.48 -10.84 6.73
N GLY A 46 -0.81 -11.18 6.76
CA GLY A 46 -1.87 -10.41 6.11
C GLY A 46 -1.94 -8.97 6.59
N LEU A 47 -1.87 -8.71 7.91
CA LEU A 47 -1.78 -7.35 8.47
C LEU A 47 -0.56 -6.59 7.94
N GLY A 48 0.58 -7.27 7.81
CA GLY A 48 1.78 -6.69 7.20
C GLY A 48 1.57 -6.30 5.74
N LEU A 49 0.92 -7.17 4.95
CA LEU A 49 0.67 -6.95 3.51
C LEU A 49 -0.32 -5.81 3.25
N ILE A 50 -1.45 -5.75 3.98
CA ILE A 50 -2.43 -4.66 3.80
C ILE A 50 -1.86 -3.29 4.16
N ALA A 51 -0.94 -3.24 5.12
CA ALA A 51 -0.33 -2.01 5.58
C ALA A 51 1.08 -1.76 5.00
N ALA A 52 1.53 -2.60 4.06
CA ALA A 52 2.88 -2.51 3.50
C ALA A 52 3.18 -1.12 2.93
N GLY A 53 4.26 -0.51 3.43
CA GLY A 53 4.72 0.81 3.01
C GLY A 53 3.77 1.97 3.31
N THR A 54 2.80 1.79 4.21
CA THR A 54 1.82 2.86 4.53
C THR A 54 2.18 3.68 5.76
N ASN A 55 3.08 3.18 6.61
CA ASN A 55 3.35 3.75 7.94
C ASN A 55 2.06 3.95 8.78
N ASN A 56 1.05 3.11 8.59
CA ASN A 56 -0.22 3.24 9.31
C ASN A 56 -0.03 3.03 10.81
N SER A 57 -0.32 4.07 11.60
CA SER A 57 -0.11 4.07 13.05
C SER A 57 -1.00 3.07 13.79
N LYS A 58 -2.24 2.84 13.32
CA LYS A 58 -3.18 1.87 13.91
C LYS A 58 -2.62 0.45 13.79
N VAL A 59 -2.23 0.05 12.56
CA VAL A 59 -1.66 -1.28 12.32
C VAL A 59 -0.31 -1.46 13.02
N ALA A 60 0.55 -0.42 13.00
CA ALA A 60 1.82 -0.46 13.72
C ALA A 60 1.63 -0.62 15.24
N GLY A 61 0.60 0.00 15.82
CA GLY A 61 0.19 -0.16 17.21
C GLY A 61 -0.26 -1.59 17.51
N GLN A 62 -1.14 -2.15 16.67
CA GLN A 62 -1.61 -3.53 16.78
C GLN A 62 -0.45 -4.54 16.71
N LEU A 63 0.46 -4.38 15.76
CA LEU A 63 1.63 -5.27 15.65
C LEU A 63 2.59 -5.15 16.84
N ARG A 64 2.69 -3.98 17.49
CA ARG A 64 3.45 -3.85 18.75
C ARG A 64 2.80 -4.63 19.89
N SER A 65 1.49 -4.54 20.02
CA SER A 65 0.74 -5.33 21.02
C SER A 65 0.89 -6.84 20.77
N LEU A 66 0.79 -7.28 19.51
CA LEU A 66 1.02 -8.68 19.10
C LEU A 66 2.45 -9.13 19.38
N ALA A 67 3.46 -8.27 19.23
CA ALA A 67 4.84 -8.61 19.58
C ALA A 67 5.03 -8.87 21.08
N THR A 68 4.31 -8.16 21.92
CA THR A 68 4.31 -8.41 23.39
C THR A 68 3.53 -9.67 23.71
N TYR A 69 2.39 -9.90 23.06
CA TYR A 69 1.56 -11.09 23.27
C TYR A 69 2.30 -12.39 22.89
N TYR A 70 2.96 -12.42 21.74
CA TYR A 70 3.71 -13.56 21.23
C TYR A 70 5.19 -13.58 21.63
N ALA A 71 5.58 -12.86 22.67
CA ALA A 71 6.99 -12.77 23.09
C ALA A 71 7.63 -14.12 23.41
N LYS A 72 6.82 -15.11 23.84
CA LYS A 72 7.28 -16.47 24.17
C LYS A 72 7.26 -17.45 23.00
N GLU A 73 6.70 -17.06 21.86
CA GLU A 73 6.53 -17.90 20.68
C GLU A 73 7.40 -17.40 19.54
N PRO A 74 8.62 -17.94 19.34
CA PRO A 74 9.59 -17.35 18.42
C PRO A 74 9.12 -17.34 16.96
N ALA A 75 8.34 -18.33 16.53
CA ALA A 75 7.81 -18.41 15.17
C ALA A 75 6.81 -17.27 14.87
N LEU A 76 5.84 -17.07 15.77
CA LEU A 76 4.85 -16.00 15.65
C LEU A 76 5.49 -14.62 15.84
N LEU A 77 6.42 -14.49 16.79
CA LEU A 77 7.17 -13.26 16.99
C LEU A 77 7.95 -12.87 15.73
N PHE A 78 8.57 -13.84 15.04
CA PHE A 78 9.24 -13.57 13.78
C PHE A 78 8.26 -13.06 12.71
N ALA A 79 7.09 -13.68 12.56
CA ALA A 79 6.05 -13.21 11.64
C ALA A 79 5.60 -11.78 11.96
N VAL A 80 5.43 -11.44 13.26
CA VAL A 80 5.10 -10.08 13.71
C VAL A 80 6.20 -9.10 13.34
N ARG A 81 7.48 -9.46 13.55
CA ARG A 81 8.62 -8.60 13.18
C ARG A 81 8.70 -8.37 11.67
N LEU A 82 8.43 -9.42 10.88
CA LEU A 82 8.34 -9.33 9.43
C LEU A 82 7.22 -8.35 9.02
N ALA A 83 6.03 -8.51 9.61
CA ALA A 83 4.90 -7.62 9.36
C ALA A 83 5.21 -6.16 9.73
N GLN A 84 5.89 -5.92 10.86
CA GLN A 84 6.36 -4.58 11.25
C GLN A 84 7.32 -4.00 10.21
N GLY A 85 8.25 -4.80 9.68
CA GLY A 85 9.15 -4.39 8.59
C GLY A 85 8.39 -4.01 7.33
N MET A 86 7.36 -4.78 6.95
CA MET A 86 6.52 -4.47 5.79
C MET A 86 5.75 -3.15 5.94
N VAL A 87 5.18 -2.85 7.11
CA VAL A 87 4.47 -1.59 7.38
C VAL A 87 5.37 -0.38 7.12
N HIS A 88 6.64 -0.48 7.52
CA HIS A 88 7.62 0.60 7.40
C HIS A 88 8.46 0.53 6.11
N ALA A 89 8.13 -0.37 5.17
CA ALA A 89 8.86 -0.53 3.93
C ALA A 89 9.01 0.81 3.19
N GLY A 90 10.25 1.11 2.74
CA GLY A 90 10.54 2.34 2.01
C GLY A 90 10.19 3.61 2.78
N LYS A 91 10.17 3.59 4.12
CA LYS A 91 9.79 4.73 4.97
C LYS A 91 8.42 5.33 4.64
N GLY A 92 7.47 4.50 4.18
CA GLY A 92 6.14 4.92 3.76
C GLY A 92 6.03 5.43 2.32
N LEU A 93 7.09 5.34 1.53
CA LEU A 93 7.12 5.81 0.14
C LEU A 93 7.00 4.67 -0.89
N VAL A 94 6.84 3.43 -0.43
CA VAL A 94 6.65 2.24 -1.26
C VAL A 94 5.21 1.75 -1.15
N THR A 95 4.70 1.20 -2.21
CA THR A 95 3.43 0.44 -2.25
C THR A 95 3.66 -0.89 -2.93
N LEU A 96 2.98 -1.92 -2.48
CA LEU A 96 2.90 -3.18 -3.21
C LEU A 96 1.73 -3.08 -4.18
N SER A 97 1.93 -3.45 -5.44
CA SER A 97 0.88 -3.38 -6.46
C SER A 97 1.05 -4.49 -7.47
N ALA A 98 -0.05 -5.16 -7.77
CA ALA A 98 -0.15 -6.14 -8.85
C ALA A 98 -0.36 -5.49 -10.22
N TYR A 99 -0.56 -4.17 -10.28
CA TYR A 99 -0.93 -3.45 -11.50
C TYR A 99 0.23 -2.62 -12.04
N HIS A 100 0.16 -2.29 -13.31
CA HIS A 100 1.00 -1.26 -13.91
C HIS A 100 0.74 0.11 -13.25
N PRO A 101 1.65 1.08 -13.38
CA PRO A 101 1.51 2.41 -12.77
C PRO A 101 0.22 3.15 -13.15
N ASP A 102 -0.31 2.91 -14.34
CA ASP A 102 -1.56 3.47 -14.86
C ASP A 102 -2.82 2.76 -14.32
N ARG A 103 -2.63 1.63 -13.63
CA ARG A 103 -3.68 0.76 -13.07
C ARG A 103 -4.67 0.19 -14.09
N SER A 104 -4.38 0.28 -15.37
CA SER A 104 -5.24 -0.25 -16.43
C SER A 104 -5.10 -1.77 -16.59
N LEU A 105 -3.88 -2.28 -16.45
CA LEU A 105 -3.56 -3.69 -16.64
C LEU A 105 -2.78 -4.27 -15.46
N GLN A 106 -2.92 -5.57 -15.24
CA GLN A 106 -2.12 -6.32 -14.29
C GLN A 106 -0.71 -6.53 -14.84
N HIS A 107 0.27 -6.37 -13.95
CA HIS A 107 1.67 -6.66 -14.26
C HIS A 107 1.95 -8.12 -13.93
N PRO A 108 2.21 -8.99 -14.92
CA PRO A 108 2.27 -10.44 -14.68
C PRO A 108 3.36 -10.83 -13.70
N VAL A 109 4.54 -10.21 -13.76
CA VAL A 109 5.65 -10.51 -12.85
C VAL A 109 5.31 -10.10 -11.42
N ALA A 110 4.70 -8.93 -11.20
CA ALA A 110 4.28 -8.49 -9.88
C ALA A 110 3.19 -9.39 -9.29
N MET A 111 2.21 -9.77 -10.11
CA MET A 111 1.15 -10.69 -9.71
C MET A 111 1.71 -12.06 -9.33
N ALA A 112 2.59 -12.64 -10.17
CA ALA A 112 3.23 -13.92 -9.89
C ALA A 112 4.04 -13.87 -8.57
N ALA A 113 4.78 -12.79 -8.34
CA ALA A 113 5.56 -12.58 -7.14
C ALA A 113 4.67 -12.49 -5.87
N LEU A 114 3.54 -11.80 -5.95
CA LEU A 114 2.59 -11.72 -4.84
C LEU A 114 1.95 -13.07 -4.55
N ILE A 115 1.50 -13.80 -5.58
CA ILE A 115 0.92 -15.15 -5.41
C ILE A 115 1.95 -16.11 -4.82
N ALA A 116 3.20 -16.08 -5.32
CA ALA A 116 4.27 -16.91 -4.76
C ALA A 116 4.54 -16.58 -3.28
N THR A 117 4.54 -15.31 -2.91
CA THR A 117 4.70 -14.89 -1.51
C THR A 117 3.55 -15.36 -0.62
N LEU A 118 2.30 -15.31 -1.13
CA LEU A 118 1.15 -15.84 -0.40
C LEU A 118 1.24 -17.36 -0.23
N HIS A 119 1.68 -18.08 -1.26
CA HIS A 119 1.90 -19.51 -1.19
C HIS A 119 2.96 -19.87 -0.12
N VAL A 120 4.06 -19.12 -0.10
CA VAL A 120 5.11 -19.24 0.92
C VAL A 120 4.57 -18.96 2.34
N ALA A 121 3.64 -18.02 2.46
CA ALA A 121 3.04 -17.66 3.75
C ALA A 121 2.04 -18.71 4.27
N LEU A 122 1.48 -19.58 3.41
CA LEU A 122 0.60 -20.68 3.82
C LEU A 122 1.33 -21.75 4.64
N ASP A 123 2.60 -21.99 4.32
CA ASP A 123 3.44 -22.91 5.09
C ASP A 123 4.67 -22.18 5.62
N PHE A 124 4.39 -21.23 6.50
CA PHE A 124 5.40 -20.33 7.04
C PHE A 124 6.52 -21.06 7.79
N LYS A 125 6.16 -22.12 8.54
CA LYS A 125 7.12 -22.87 9.38
C LYS A 125 8.17 -23.60 8.56
N THR A 126 7.76 -24.35 7.54
CA THR A 126 8.69 -25.16 6.74
C THR A 126 9.43 -24.34 5.72
N ILE A 127 8.78 -23.36 5.13
CA ILE A 127 9.37 -22.55 4.05
C ILE A 127 10.16 -21.39 4.63
N VAL A 128 9.51 -20.49 5.36
CA VAL A 128 10.15 -19.23 5.80
C VAL A 128 11.11 -19.46 6.97
N LEU A 129 10.68 -20.18 8.00
CA LEU A 129 11.53 -20.50 9.14
C LEU A 129 12.51 -21.64 8.85
N GLY A 130 12.34 -22.34 7.73
CA GLY A 130 13.25 -23.36 7.23
C GLY A 130 14.38 -22.78 6.40
N LYS A 131 14.57 -23.36 5.19
CA LYS A 131 15.71 -23.05 4.32
C LYS A 131 15.39 -22.04 3.21
N HIS A 132 14.11 -21.65 3.01
CA HIS A 132 13.65 -20.90 1.83
C HIS A 132 13.13 -19.50 2.17
N HIS A 133 13.63 -18.89 3.25
CA HIS A 133 13.27 -17.51 3.66
C HIS A 133 13.54 -16.46 2.56
N PHE A 134 14.49 -16.72 1.65
CA PHE A 134 14.81 -15.84 0.53
C PHE A 134 13.63 -15.64 -0.46
N LEU A 135 12.64 -16.54 -0.46
CA LEU A 135 11.44 -16.39 -1.29
C LEU A 135 10.62 -15.14 -0.91
N LEU A 136 10.79 -14.60 0.30
CA LEU A 136 10.18 -13.31 0.68
C LEU A 136 10.70 -12.13 -0.16
N PHE A 137 11.89 -12.23 -0.75
CA PHE A 137 12.42 -11.20 -1.64
C PHE A 137 11.63 -11.07 -2.96
N LEU A 138 10.79 -12.03 -3.30
CA LEU A 138 9.87 -11.92 -4.44
C LEU A 138 8.95 -10.71 -4.31
N LEU A 139 8.65 -10.25 -3.09
CA LEU A 139 7.91 -9.01 -2.86
C LEU A 139 8.52 -7.78 -3.56
N CYS A 140 9.83 -7.77 -3.78
CA CYS A 140 10.50 -6.67 -4.46
C CYS A 140 9.99 -6.43 -5.88
N ALA A 141 9.55 -7.49 -6.59
CA ALA A 141 8.99 -7.38 -7.93
C ALA A 141 7.63 -6.65 -7.97
N ALA A 142 6.91 -6.63 -6.85
CA ALA A 142 5.64 -5.92 -6.70
C ALA A 142 5.79 -4.52 -6.09
N MET A 143 7.00 -4.12 -5.70
CA MET A 143 7.24 -2.81 -5.10
C MET A 143 7.17 -1.70 -6.15
N ARG A 144 6.44 -0.65 -5.83
CA ARG A 144 6.26 0.55 -6.66
C ARG A 144 6.41 1.79 -5.78
N PRO A 145 6.87 2.93 -6.33
CA PRO A 145 6.88 4.18 -5.58
C PRO A 145 5.44 4.63 -5.31
N ARG A 146 5.17 5.05 -4.08
CA ARG A 146 3.88 5.62 -3.68
C ARG A 146 3.75 7.08 -4.11
N MET A 147 4.87 7.79 -4.16
CA MET A 147 4.94 9.20 -4.53
C MET A 147 5.93 9.40 -5.66
N LEU A 148 5.57 10.25 -6.62
CA LEU A 148 6.47 10.74 -7.65
C LEU A 148 6.90 12.15 -7.26
N ILE A 149 8.22 12.37 -7.14
CA ILE A 149 8.81 13.69 -6.89
C ILE A 149 9.41 14.15 -8.19
N THR A 150 8.87 15.23 -8.75
CA THR A 150 9.42 15.87 -9.93
C THR A 150 10.38 16.98 -9.51
N VAL A 151 11.53 17.03 -10.16
CA VAL A 151 12.54 18.09 -9.98
C VAL A 151 12.78 18.78 -11.30
N ASP A 152 13.14 20.07 -11.26
CA ASP A 152 13.59 20.81 -12.42
C ASP A 152 15.05 20.47 -12.78
N ALA A 153 15.57 21.04 -13.84
CA ALA A 153 16.95 20.83 -14.29
C ALA A 153 17.99 21.25 -13.23
N GLU A 154 17.60 22.16 -12.33
CA GLU A 154 18.43 22.66 -11.22
C GLU A 154 18.27 21.80 -9.95
N GLY A 155 17.51 20.69 -9.99
CA GLY A 155 17.31 19.79 -8.86
C GLY A 155 16.32 20.32 -7.79
N ARG A 156 15.58 21.39 -8.06
CA ARG A 156 14.56 21.92 -7.14
C ARG A 156 13.26 21.11 -7.30
N ARG A 157 12.59 20.84 -6.18
CA ARG A 157 11.30 20.14 -6.20
C ARG A 157 10.23 21.03 -6.80
N THR A 158 9.68 20.63 -7.94
CA THR A 158 8.62 21.38 -8.62
C THR A 158 7.22 20.94 -8.19
N HIS A 159 7.02 19.63 -7.93
CA HIS A 159 5.73 19.12 -7.49
C HIS A 159 5.87 17.73 -6.84
N THR A 160 5.21 17.55 -5.70
CA THR A 160 5.06 16.22 -5.09
C THR A 160 3.63 15.73 -5.32
N ARG A 161 3.45 14.73 -6.17
CA ARG A 161 2.13 14.13 -6.42
C ARG A 161 2.11 12.68 -5.94
N ALA A 162 1.05 12.31 -5.23
CA ALA A 162 0.77 10.90 -4.97
C ALA A 162 0.50 10.19 -6.31
N ALA A 163 1.21 9.09 -6.57
CA ALA A 163 1.15 8.34 -7.83
C ALA A 163 -0.28 7.89 -8.24
N GLY A 164 -1.24 7.94 -7.30
CA GLY A 164 -2.65 7.57 -7.53
C GLY A 164 -3.49 8.61 -8.26
N ASN A 165 -3.08 9.90 -8.29
CA ASN A 165 -3.90 10.97 -8.86
C ASN A 165 -3.50 11.39 -10.28
N ALA A 166 -2.38 10.90 -10.80
CA ALA A 166 -1.93 11.27 -12.14
C ALA A 166 -2.76 10.59 -13.26
N ALA A 167 -3.28 9.39 -13.02
CA ALA A 167 -4.09 8.65 -13.98
C ALA A 167 -5.53 9.20 -14.09
N ALA A 168 -6.11 9.69 -12.97
CA ALA A 168 -7.48 10.18 -12.96
C ALA A 168 -7.68 11.52 -13.71
N ARG A 169 -6.62 12.31 -13.92
CA ARG A 169 -6.71 13.57 -14.66
C ARG A 169 -6.52 13.45 -16.16
N ARG A 170 -5.86 12.38 -16.65
CA ARG A 170 -5.74 12.15 -18.10
C ARG A 170 -7.08 11.79 -18.75
N HIS A 171 -8.01 11.17 -18.02
CA HIS A 171 -9.35 10.86 -18.53
C HIS A 171 -10.33 12.05 -18.51
N ARG A 172 -10.06 13.13 -17.76
CA ARG A 172 -10.91 14.33 -17.78
C ARG A 172 -10.50 15.37 -18.81
N GLY A 173 -9.29 15.27 -19.37
CA GLY A 173 -8.78 16.25 -20.33
C GLY A 173 -9.11 15.93 -21.79
N LEU A 174 -9.79 14.81 -22.09
CA LEU A 174 -10.14 14.42 -23.46
C LEU A 174 -11.63 14.63 -23.80
N GLY A 175 -12.41 15.24 -22.89
CA GLY A 175 -13.86 15.39 -23.05
C GLY A 175 -14.39 16.80 -23.34
N ASP A 176 -13.59 17.84 -23.12
CA ASP A 176 -14.11 19.23 -23.26
C ASP A 176 -13.29 20.04 -24.29
N GLY A 177 -13.44 19.67 -25.52
CA GLY A 177 -12.81 20.34 -26.63
C GLY A 177 -13.67 20.37 -27.89
N VAL A 178 -14.98 20.64 -27.77
CA VAL A 178 -15.80 21.08 -28.92
C VAL A 178 -16.91 22.02 -28.43
N GLY A 179 -16.96 23.23 -28.98
CA GLY A 179 -18.10 24.16 -28.85
C GLY A 179 -17.70 25.49 -28.24
N ASP A 180 -17.52 26.34 -29.06
CA ASP A 180 -18.10 27.53 -29.64
C ASP A 180 -17.39 28.84 -29.29
N GLY A 181 -16.79 29.41 -30.33
CA GLY A 181 -16.52 30.84 -30.41
C GLY A 181 -17.82 31.60 -30.67
N LEU A 182 -17.97 32.72 -30.06
CA LEU A 182 -18.49 33.98 -30.61
C LEU A 182 -18.94 34.91 -29.47
N GLY A 183 -18.59 36.18 -29.61
CA GLY A 183 -19.33 37.28 -28.96
C GLY A 183 -18.50 38.08 -27.95
N ASP A 184 -17.72 38.98 -28.43
CA ASP A 184 -17.98 40.44 -28.54
C ASP A 184 -18.09 41.22 -27.21
N GLY A 185 -17.27 42.25 -27.17
CA GLY A 185 -17.72 43.56 -26.73
C GLY A 185 -17.47 44.03 -25.30
N GLY A 186 -16.48 44.87 -25.15
CA GLY A 186 -16.80 46.17 -24.57
C GLY A 186 -16.49 46.43 -23.10
N GLY A 187 -15.58 47.33 -22.88
CA GLY A 187 -15.84 48.43 -21.94
C GLY A 187 -14.94 48.51 -20.70
N LYS A 188 -13.87 49.26 -20.78
CA LYS A 188 -13.53 50.50 -20.00
C LYS A 188 -13.99 50.53 -18.54
N ALA A 189 -13.22 50.86 -17.62
CA ALA A 189 -12.45 52.01 -17.19
C ALA A 189 -12.22 51.84 -15.69
N ALA A 190 -11.04 52.00 -15.17
CA ALA A 190 -10.38 53.21 -14.68
C ALA A 190 -10.68 53.58 -13.22
N LEU A 191 -9.62 53.91 -12.53
CA LEU A 191 -9.48 54.77 -11.32
C LEU A 191 -9.84 54.12 -9.99
N GLY A 192 -9.09 54.24 -8.93
CA GLY A 192 -7.97 55.06 -8.56
C GLY A 192 -7.81 55.00 -7.06
N GLY A 193 -6.62 55.28 -6.62
CA GLY A 193 -6.35 55.91 -5.34
C GLY A 193 -6.46 55.00 -4.09
N GLY A 194 -5.57 54.89 -3.22
CA GLY A 194 -4.59 55.77 -2.73
C GLY A 194 -4.41 55.56 -1.28
N ALA A 195 -3.17 55.61 -0.80
CA ALA A 195 -2.70 56.10 0.47
C ALA A 195 -2.80 55.24 1.72
N ARG A 196 -1.63 54.80 2.15
CA ARG A 196 -0.84 55.20 3.37
C ARG A 196 -1.37 54.84 4.75
N ALA A 197 -0.42 54.16 5.38
CA ALA A 197 0.22 54.48 6.69
C ALA A 197 -0.61 54.15 7.95
N THR A 198 -0.15 53.33 8.78
CA THR A 198 0.94 53.43 9.79
C THR A 198 1.38 52.07 10.17
#